data_02477e44a7a5c16af0c48479c0470a14
#
_entry.id   02477e44a7a5c16af0c48479c0470a14
#
_cell.length_a   1.000
_cell.length_b   1.000
_cell.length_c   1.000
_cell.angle_alpha   90.00
_cell.angle_beta   90.00
_cell.angle_gamma   90.00
#
_symmetry.space_group_name_H-M   'P 1'
#
loop_
_entity.id
_entity.type
_entity.pdbx_description
1 polymer ?
#
loop_
_entity_poly.entity_id
_entity_poly.type
_entity_poly.pdbx_seq_one_letter_code
_entity_poly.pdbx_strand_id
1 'polypeptide(L)'
;MSEDRKTLKRGLDALLGDEPISSQQAQSQEIAIDKISPSRYQARENINQESLEELTESISSQGVIQPIIVRRVGGDAYELIAGERRWRASKQAGLTTIPAIFKDASEDQIIRMGLIENLQREDLNPMEEARGLLRLQKEFNISQQDVASAVGKSRSGVANILRLNNLCKEAQNLLESSSIDMGHARALLTLPEGPQASFAKPVSYTHLRAHETSRN
;
A
#
# COMPACT_ATOMS: atom_id res chain seq x y z
N MET A 1 -6.43 -13.47 -16.29
CA MET A 1 -5.55 -13.24 -15.11
C MET A 1 -4.05 -13.09 -15.45
N SER A 2 -3.61 -13.23 -16.68
CA SER A 2 -2.18 -13.15 -17.06
C SER A 2 -1.77 -11.81 -17.70
N GLU A 3 -2.70 -11.03 -18.23
CA GLU A 3 -2.43 -9.75 -18.90
C GLU A 3 -2.26 -8.59 -17.91
N ASP A 4 -2.99 -8.59 -16.80
CA ASP A 4 -2.89 -7.54 -15.77
C ASP A 4 -1.50 -7.51 -15.09
N ARG A 5 -0.86 -8.68 -14.92
CA ARG A 5 0.50 -8.75 -14.36
C ARG A 5 1.58 -8.19 -15.31
N LYS A 6 1.37 -8.25 -16.62
CA LYS A 6 2.33 -7.70 -17.62
C LYS A 6 2.24 -6.19 -17.72
N THR A 7 1.05 -5.61 -17.60
CA THR A 7 0.84 -4.15 -17.59
C THR A 7 1.39 -3.53 -16.32
N LEU A 8 1.20 -4.18 -15.17
CA LEU A 8 1.73 -3.74 -13.88
C LEU A 8 3.28 -3.68 -13.89
N LYS A 9 3.91 -4.71 -14.46
CA LYS A 9 5.37 -4.77 -14.54
C LYS A 9 5.95 -3.64 -15.41
N ARG A 10 5.31 -3.31 -16.52
CA ARG A 10 5.71 -2.19 -17.39
C ARG A 10 5.54 -0.82 -16.73
N GLY A 11 4.48 -0.62 -15.94
CA GLY A 11 4.26 0.64 -15.21
C GLY A 11 5.30 0.86 -14.10
N LEU A 12 5.67 -0.21 -13.40
CA LEU A 12 6.68 -0.16 -12.35
C LEU A 12 8.08 0.08 -12.93
N ASP A 13 8.42 -0.57 -14.04
CA ASP A 13 9.71 -0.41 -14.73
C ASP A 13 9.89 1.04 -15.24
N ALA A 14 8.82 1.67 -15.75
CA ALA A 14 8.85 3.06 -16.23
C ALA A 14 9.07 4.10 -15.12
N LEU A 15 8.70 3.79 -13.87
CA LEU A 15 8.87 4.68 -12.72
C LEU A 15 10.19 4.48 -11.97
N LEU A 16 10.80 3.33 -12.13
CA LEU A 16 12.05 2.97 -11.45
C LEU A 16 13.32 3.32 -12.25
N GLY A 17 13.17 3.90 -13.47
CA GLY A 17 14.27 4.18 -14.40
C GLY A 17 14.57 2.96 -15.29
N ASP A 18 15.09 3.22 -16.49
CA ASP A 18 15.36 2.29 -17.59
C ASP A 18 16.46 1.24 -17.32
N GLU A 19 16.69 0.80 -16.10
CA GLU A 19 17.41 -0.44 -15.90
C GLU A 19 16.41 -1.59 -16.05
N PRO A 20 16.54 -2.41 -17.11
CA PRO A 20 15.75 -3.62 -17.23
C PRO A 20 15.98 -4.43 -15.98
N ILE A 21 14.91 -4.73 -15.23
CA ILE A 21 14.95 -5.77 -14.21
C ILE A 21 15.25 -7.05 -15.00
N SER A 22 16.53 -7.24 -15.30
CA SER A 22 17.00 -8.49 -15.84
C SER A 22 16.53 -9.55 -14.86
N SER A 23 15.78 -10.50 -15.37
CA SER A 23 15.39 -11.74 -14.72
C SER A 23 16.62 -12.62 -14.48
N GLN A 24 17.72 -12.02 -14.00
CA GLN A 24 18.73 -12.74 -13.29
C GLN A 24 18.03 -13.25 -12.04
N GLN A 25 17.96 -14.55 -11.93
CA GLN A 25 17.60 -15.27 -10.72
C GLN A 25 18.38 -14.63 -9.58
N ALA A 26 17.74 -13.69 -8.88
CA ALA A 26 18.33 -13.01 -7.73
C ALA A 26 18.58 -14.13 -6.72
N GLN A 27 19.82 -14.60 -6.65
CA GLN A 27 20.21 -15.65 -5.72
C GLN A 27 19.91 -15.12 -4.34
N SER A 28 18.99 -15.76 -3.64
CA SER A 28 18.76 -15.47 -2.24
C SER A 28 20.00 -15.86 -1.46
N GLN A 29 20.46 -14.98 -0.59
CA GLN A 29 21.58 -15.23 0.32
C GLN A 29 21.06 -15.27 1.75
N GLU A 30 21.61 -16.16 2.55
CA GLU A 30 21.33 -16.18 3.99
C GLU A 30 22.04 -15.02 4.67
N ILE A 31 21.29 -14.18 5.37
CA ILE A 31 21.83 -13.07 6.17
C ILE A 31 21.37 -13.18 7.62
N ALA A 32 22.25 -12.73 8.52
CA ALA A 32 21.95 -12.72 9.95
C ALA A 32 20.81 -11.75 10.26
N ILE A 33 19.79 -12.22 10.98
CA ILE A 33 18.57 -11.45 11.31
C ILE A 33 18.91 -10.20 12.10
N ASP A 34 19.91 -10.26 12.99
CA ASP A 34 20.34 -9.15 13.84
C ASP A 34 21.00 -7.99 13.04
N LYS A 35 21.46 -8.26 11.82
CA LYS A 35 22.04 -7.23 10.92
C LYS A 35 20.97 -6.49 10.12
N ILE A 36 19.68 -6.87 10.26
CA ILE A 36 18.57 -6.28 9.52
C ILE A 36 17.83 -5.30 10.42
N SER A 37 17.73 -4.05 9.98
CA SER A 37 16.88 -3.02 10.58
C SER A 37 15.58 -2.85 9.80
N PRO A 38 14.44 -2.58 10.47
CA PRO A 38 13.21 -2.25 9.79
C PRO A 38 13.33 -0.91 9.06
N SER A 39 12.63 -0.75 7.93
CA SER A 39 12.57 0.53 7.25
C SER A 39 11.79 1.55 8.09
N ARG A 40 12.27 2.80 8.13
CA ARG A 40 11.59 3.93 8.80
C ARG A 40 10.24 4.28 8.17
N TYR A 41 9.96 3.75 6.99
CA TYR A 41 8.80 4.10 6.16
C TYR A 41 7.73 3.01 6.09
N GLN A 42 7.88 1.93 6.89
CA GLN A 42 6.88 0.87 6.89
C GLN A 42 5.67 1.26 7.74
N ALA A 43 4.56 1.53 7.05
CA ALA A 43 3.32 2.04 7.61
C ALA A 43 2.43 0.99 8.33
N ARG A 44 2.90 -0.24 8.53
CA ARG A 44 2.11 -1.26 9.25
C ARG A 44 2.31 -1.13 10.76
N GLU A 45 1.61 -0.17 11.38
CA GLU A 45 1.52 -0.06 12.85
C GLU A 45 0.68 -1.20 13.48
N ASN A 46 -0.29 -1.76 12.75
CA ASN A 46 -1.17 -2.83 13.23
C ASN A 46 -0.92 -4.14 12.48
N ILE A 47 0.05 -4.92 12.94
CA ILE A 47 0.15 -6.33 12.55
C ILE A 47 -0.76 -7.12 13.49
N ASN A 48 -1.77 -7.82 12.93
CA ASN A 48 -2.61 -8.72 13.70
C ASN A 48 -1.71 -9.79 14.35
N GLN A 49 -1.71 -9.82 15.68
CA GLN A 49 -0.86 -10.68 16.48
C GLN A 49 -1.12 -12.16 16.17
N GLU A 50 -2.39 -12.54 16.05
CA GLU A 50 -2.83 -13.91 15.78
C GLU A 50 -2.27 -14.43 14.45
N SER A 51 -2.37 -13.61 13.38
CA SER A 51 -1.82 -13.97 12.07
C SER A 51 -0.28 -13.93 12.00
N LEU A 52 0.38 -13.29 12.96
CA LEU A 52 1.84 -13.34 13.10
C LEU A 52 2.28 -14.62 13.80
N GLU A 53 1.52 -15.10 14.78
CA GLU A 53 1.76 -16.35 15.49
C GLU A 53 1.62 -17.55 14.56
N GLU A 54 0.56 -17.63 13.74
CA GLU A 54 0.40 -18.65 12.70
C GLU A 54 1.59 -18.70 11.74
N LEU A 55 2.06 -17.53 11.31
CA LEU A 55 3.21 -17.42 10.41
C LEU A 55 4.50 -17.87 11.11
N THR A 56 4.63 -17.60 12.42
CA THR A 56 5.79 -18.02 13.24
C THR A 56 5.85 -19.54 13.36
N GLU A 57 4.71 -20.20 13.59
CA GLU A 57 4.63 -21.67 13.62
C GLU A 57 4.98 -22.29 12.26
N SER A 58 4.47 -21.71 11.18
CA SER A 58 4.80 -22.15 9.81
C SER A 58 6.30 -22.03 9.51
N ILE A 59 6.91 -20.90 9.90
CA ILE A 59 8.34 -20.66 9.69
C ILE A 59 9.18 -21.58 10.58
N SER A 60 8.75 -21.87 11.81
CA SER A 60 9.45 -22.79 12.70
C SER A 60 9.49 -24.23 12.14
N SER A 61 8.44 -24.64 11.41
CA SER A 61 8.32 -26.02 10.88
C SER A 61 8.93 -26.18 9.50
N GLN A 62 8.81 -25.17 8.61
CA GLN A 62 9.16 -25.29 7.19
C GLN A 62 10.29 -24.34 6.75
N GLY A 63 10.74 -23.45 7.65
CA GLY A 63 11.64 -22.37 7.29
C GLY A 63 10.98 -21.25 6.49
N VAL A 64 11.78 -20.30 6.03
CA VAL A 64 11.30 -19.18 5.20
C VAL A 64 11.38 -19.56 3.73
N ILE A 65 10.24 -19.94 3.14
CA ILE A 65 10.14 -20.36 1.73
C ILE A 65 10.35 -19.17 0.78
N GLN A 66 9.79 -18.02 1.13
CA GLN A 66 9.86 -16.83 0.29
C GLN A 66 10.84 -15.80 0.90
N PRO A 67 11.95 -15.45 0.21
CA PRO A 67 12.94 -14.54 0.76
C PRO A 67 12.38 -13.14 1.03
N ILE A 68 13.00 -12.45 1.97
CA ILE A 68 12.77 -11.01 2.20
C ILE A 68 13.58 -10.18 1.19
N ILE A 69 13.23 -8.91 1.04
CA ILE A 69 13.98 -7.97 0.20
C ILE A 69 14.68 -6.97 1.11
N VAL A 70 15.98 -6.80 0.93
CA VAL A 70 16.80 -5.90 1.71
C VAL A 70 17.70 -5.04 0.82
N ARG A 71 18.17 -3.89 1.35
CA ARG A 71 19.28 -3.12 0.77
C ARG A 71 20.48 -3.08 1.74
N ARG A 72 21.65 -2.82 1.21
CA ARG A 72 22.83 -2.52 2.02
C ARG A 72 22.80 -1.06 2.46
N VAL A 73 23.05 -0.80 3.75
CA VAL A 73 23.05 0.58 4.32
C VAL A 73 24.48 1.03 4.69
N GLY A 74 25.46 0.14 4.54
CA GLY A 74 26.86 0.37 4.85
C GLY A 74 27.44 -0.74 5.72
N GLY A 75 28.68 -1.14 5.43
CA GLY A 75 29.30 -2.29 6.06
C GLY A 75 28.45 -3.56 5.92
N ASP A 76 28.24 -4.27 7.03
CA ASP A 76 27.42 -5.49 7.11
C ASP A 76 25.99 -5.23 7.63
N ALA A 77 25.49 -4.00 7.51
CA ALA A 77 24.14 -3.63 7.94
C ALA A 77 23.17 -3.59 6.76
N TYR A 78 21.96 -4.08 6.98
CA TYR A 78 20.91 -4.18 5.98
C TYR A 78 19.65 -3.48 6.45
N GLU A 79 18.91 -2.88 5.52
CA GLU A 79 17.58 -2.32 5.76
C GLU A 79 16.53 -3.12 4.99
N LEU A 80 15.45 -3.47 5.68
CA LEU A 80 14.36 -4.24 5.13
C LEU A 80 13.52 -3.37 4.18
N ILE A 81 13.39 -3.79 2.92
CA ILE A 81 12.53 -3.16 1.92
C ILE A 81 11.13 -3.78 1.93
N ALA A 82 11.06 -5.13 1.92
CA ALA A 82 9.79 -5.84 1.94
C ALA A 82 9.92 -7.17 2.69
N GLY A 83 8.81 -7.61 3.32
CA GLY A 83 8.75 -8.87 4.07
C GLY A 83 8.77 -8.70 5.59
N GLU A 84 8.30 -7.57 6.15
CA GLU A 84 8.27 -7.26 7.59
C GLU A 84 7.69 -8.40 8.43
N ARG A 85 6.54 -8.98 8.02
CA ARG A 85 5.90 -10.07 8.76
C ARG A 85 6.81 -11.30 8.82
N ARG A 86 7.47 -11.65 7.71
CA ARG A 86 8.40 -12.79 7.63
C ARG A 86 9.64 -12.56 8.52
N TRP A 87 10.20 -11.37 8.47
CA TRP A 87 11.33 -11.00 9.33
C TRP A 87 10.97 -11.07 10.81
N ARG A 88 9.82 -10.49 11.23
CA ARG A 88 9.36 -10.56 12.64
C ARG A 88 9.06 -11.99 13.07
N ALA A 89 8.33 -12.74 12.24
CA ALA A 89 8.02 -14.14 12.54
C ALA A 89 9.28 -15.01 12.63
N SER A 90 10.28 -14.79 11.76
CA SER A 90 11.58 -15.48 11.83
C SER A 90 12.33 -15.16 13.13
N LYS A 91 12.27 -13.90 13.56
CA LYS A 91 12.88 -13.48 14.85
C LYS A 91 12.17 -14.12 16.05
N GLN A 92 10.83 -14.20 16.03
CA GLN A 92 10.04 -14.89 17.06
C GLN A 92 10.26 -16.41 17.04
N ALA A 93 10.47 -17.01 15.85
CA ALA A 93 10.81 -18.41 15.71
C ALA A 93 12.24 -18.76 16.14
N GLY A 94 13.06 -17.77 16.54
CA GLY A 94 14.44 -17.96 17.00
C GLY A 94 15.44 -18.30 15.89
N LEU A 95 15.12 -18.01 14.61
CA LEU A 95 16.08 -18.20 13.53
C LEU A 95 17.23 -17.21 13.64
N THR A 96 18.44 -17.66 13.32
CA THR A 96 19.65 -16.82 13.31
C THR A 96 19.88 -16.14 11.95
N THR A 97 19.42 -16.79 10.86
CA THR A 97 19.54 -16.29 9.50
C THR A 97 18.19 -16.33 8.79
N ILE A 98 18.07 -15.57 7.71
CA ILE A 98 16.88 -15.51 6.85
C ILE A 98 17.31 -15.35 5.40
N PRO A 99 16.68 -16.07 4.44
CA PRO A 99 16.96 -15.88 3.03
C PRO A 99 16.50 -14.49 2.57
N ALA A 100 17.41 -13.74 1.95
CA ALA A 100 17.19 -12.38 1.49
C ALA A 100 17.66 -12.17 0.05
N ILE A 101 16.96 -11.33 -0.67
CA ILE A 101 17.32 -10.83 -1.99
C ILE A 101 17.82 -9.39 -1.80
N PHE A 102 19.02 -9.10 -2.30
CA PHE A 102 19.56 -7.76 -2.30
C PHE A 102 18.98 -6.95 -3.46
N LYS A 103 18.55 -5.73 -3.14
CA LYS A 103 18.12 -4.77 -4.14
C LYS A 103 18.87 -3.46 -3.92
N ASP A 104 19.63 -3.07 -4.93
CA ASP A 104 20.25 -1.76 -4.95
C ASP A 104 19.16 -0.75 -5.33
N ALA A 105 18.56 -0.12 -4.31
CA ALA A 105 17.51 0.86 -4.47
C ALA A 105 17.84 2.10 -3.64
N SER A 106 17.64 3.28 -4.21
CA SER A 106 17.75 4.53 -3.46
C SER A 106 16.64 4.61 -2.39
N GLU A 107 16.84 5.47 -1.40
CA GLU A 107 15.83 5.70 -0.34
C GLU A 107 14.48 6.09 -0.94
N ASP A 108 14.49 7.00 -1.93
CA ASP A 108 13.27 7.42 -2.67
C ASP A 108 12.57 6.26 -3.38
N GLN A 109 13.33 5.37 -4.00
CA GLN A 109 12.75 4.19 -4.65
C GLN A 109 12.10 3.24 -3.64
N ILE A 110 12.67 3.09 -2.45
CA ILE A 110 12.12 2.25 -1.39
C ILE A 110 10.82 2.84 -0.85
N ILE A 111 10.81 4.14 -0.56
CA ILE A 111 9.61 4.83 -0.09
C ILE A 111 8.48 4.71 -1.13
N ARG A 112 8.82 4.92 -2.40
CA ARG A 112 7.89 4.78 -3.52
C ARG A 112 7.31 3.37 -3.63
N MET A 113 8.18 2.35 -3.53
CA MET A 113 7.74 0.95 -3.58
C MET A 113 6.82 0.59 -2.42
N GLY A 114 7.15 1.03 -1.19
CA GLY A 114 6.31 0.81 -0.02
C GLY A 114 4.95 1.50 -0.11
N LEU A 115 4.90 2.73 -0.63
CA LEU A 115 3.64 3.44 -0.88
C LEU A 115 2.79 2.74 -1.94
N ILE A 116 3.39 2.29 -3.04
CA ILE A 116 2.68 1.58 -4.11
C ILE A 116 2.15 0.24 -3.60
N GLU A 117 2.97 -0.55 -2.87
CA GLU A 117 2.53 -1.82 -2.27
C GLU A 117 1.32 -1.62 -1.36
N ASN A 118 1.38 -0.59 -0.51
CA ASN A 118 0.28 -0.28 0.40
C ASN A 118 -1.00 0.15 -0.35
N LEU A 119 -0.86 0.92 -1.45
CA LEU A 119 -1.98 1.35 -2.30
C LEU A 119 -2.60 0.22 -3.14
N GLN A 120 -1.91 -0.90 -3.31
CA GLN A 120 -2.41 -2.08 -4.02
C GLN A 120 -3.17 -3.06 -3.11
N ARG A 121 -3.36 -2.74 -1.84
CA ARG A 121 -4.17 -3.56 -0.92
C ARG A 121 -5.64 -3.47 -1.29
N GLU A 122 -6.33 -4.61 -1.23
CA GLU A 122 -7.76 -4.71 -1.58
C GLU A 122 -8.70 -4.13 -0.50
N ASP A 123 -8.19 -3.96 0.73
CA ASP A 123 -8.94 -3.57 1.93
C ASP A 123 -8.85 -2.07 2.27
N LEU A 124 -8.35 -1.23 1.35
CA LEU A 124 -8.23 0.21 1.58
C LEU A 124 -9.58 0.92 1.56
N ASN A 125 -9.80 1.77 2.56
CA ASN A 125 -10.88 2.74 2.57
C ASN A 125 -10.66 3.78 1.44
N PRO A 126 -11.72 4.28 0.75
CA PRO A 126 -11.59 5.28 -0.32
C PRO A 126 -10.82 6.54 0.07
N MET A 127 -10.92 6.99 1.34
CA MET A 127 -10.15 8.15 1.81
C MET A 127 -8.69 7.83 2.08
N GLU A 128 -8.38 6.63 2.56
CA GLU A 128 -7.00 6.15 2.71
C GLU A 128 -6.33 6.07 1.33
N GLU A 129 -7.02 5.51 0.34
CA GLU A 129 -6.54 5.45 -1.03
C GLU A 129 -6.30 6.87 -1.60
N ALA A 130 -7.24 7.80 -1.41
CA ALA A 130 -7.12 9.17 -1.88
C ALA A 130 -5.91 9.90 -1.26
N ARG A 131 -5.68 9.71 0.04
CA ARG A 131 -4.51 10.29 0.75
C ARG A 131 -3.21 9.65 0.30
N GLY A 132 -3.18 8.34 0.14
CA GLY A 132 -2.00 7.61 -0.34
C GLY A 132 -1.59 8.02 -1.76
N LEU A 133 -2.55 8.13 -2.69
CA LEU A 133 -2.31 8.62 -4.05
C LEU A 133 -1.82 10.08 -4.07
N LEU A 134 -2.39 10.95 -3.23
CA LEU A 134 -1.96 12.34 -3.12
C LEU A 134 -0.52 12.43 -2.57
N ARG A 135 -0.20 11.60 -1.58
CA ARG A 135 1.13 11.50 -1.00
C ARG A 135 2.14 11.05 -2.05
N LEU A 136 1.84 9.97 -2.79
CA LEU A 136 2.68 9.45 -3.87
C LEU A 136 2.94 10.54 -4.92
N GLN A 137 1.91 11.27 -5.33
CA GLN A 137 2.03 12.36 -6.31
C GLN A 137 2.92 13.50 -5.81
N LYS A 138 2.74 13.95 -4.56
CA LYS A 138 3.44 15.11 -3.99
C LYS A 138 4.88 14.80 -3.61
N GLU A 139 5.14 13.66 -2.93
CA GLU A 139 6.48 13.32 -2.48
C GLU A 139 7.44 13.06 -3.65
N PHE A 140 6.94 12.46 -4.74
CA PHE A 140 7.77 12.13 -5.89
C PHE A 140 7.60 13.07 -7.08
N ASN A 141 6.76 14.11 -6.96
CA ASN A 141 6.48 15.12 -8.00
C ASN A 141 6.14 14.47 -9.36
N ILE A 142 5.36 13.39 -9.36
CA ILE A 142 4.97 12.63 -10.55
C ILE A 142 3.58 13.02 -11.06
N SER A 143 3.35 12.84 -12.36
CA SER A 143 2.05 13.15 -12.96
C SER A 143 0.96 12.15 -12.52
N GLN A 144 -0.32 12.56 -12.64
CA GLN A 144 -1.44 11.65 -12.40
C GLN A 144 -1.43 10.42 -13.32
N GLN A 145 -0.86 10.55 -14.52
CA GLN A 145 -0.70 9.44 -15.46
C GLN A 145 0.32 8.43 -14.91
N ASP A 146 1.44 8.90 -14.38
CA ASP A 146 2.48 8.03 -13.82
C ASP A 146 1.98 7.34 -12.55
N VAL A 147 1.26 8.07 -11.69
CA VAL A 147 0.57 7.48 -10.52
C VAL A 147 -0.38 6.37 -10.97
N ALA A 148 -1.21 6.62 -11.98
CA ALA A 148 -2.16 5.64 -12.50
C ALA A 148 -1.46 4.37 -13.02
N SER A 149 -0.38 4.56 -13.78
CA SER A 149 0.45 3.46 -14.29
C SER A 149 1.07 2.64 -13.14
N ALA A 150 1.56 3.32 -12.09
CA ALA A 150 2.20 2.67 -10.94
C ALA A 150 1.25 1.80 -10.12
N VAL A 151 0.01 2.27 -9.93
CA VAL A 151 -0.99 1.55 -9.12
C VAL A 151 -1.90 0.64 -9.95
N GLY A 152 -1.71 0.56 -11.28
CA GLY A 152 -2.51 -0.29 -12.16
C GLY A 152 -3.95 0.20 -12.40
N LYS A 153 -4.20 1.52 -12.27
CA LYS A 153 -5.52 2.13 -12.45
C LYS A 153 -5.56 3.03 -13.69
N SER A 154 -6.76 3.39 -14.14
CA SER A 154 -6.91 4.40 -15.19
C SER A 154 -6.60 5.80 -14.67
N ARG A 155 -6.07 6.69 -15.53
CA ARG A 155 -5.83 8.10 -15.17
C ARG A 155 -7.11 8.78 -14.65
N SER A 156 -8.25 8.53 -15.29
CA SER A 156 -9.55 9.07 -14.84
C SER A 156 -9.98 8.51 -13.48
N GLY A 157 -9.70 7.24 -13.20
CA GLY A 157 -9.91 6.62 -11.89
C GLY A 157 -9.11 7.31 -10.80
N VAL A 158 -7.80 7.47 -11.02
CA VAL A 158 -6.90 8.19 -10.09
C VAL A 158 -7.35 9.63 -9.89
N ALA A 159 -7.69 10.37 -10.96
CA ALA A 159 -8.18 11.74 -10.85
C ALA A 159 -9.46 11.83 -10.00
N ASN A 160 -10.40 10.90 -10.17
CA ASN A 160 -11.63 10.87 -9.37
C ASN A 160 -11.37 10.58 -7.89
N ILE A 161 -10.45 9.67 -7.58
CA ILE A 161 -10.08 9.35 -6.19
C ILE A 161 -9.34 10.54 -5.57
N LEU A 162 -8.37 11.14 -6.27
CA LEU A 162 -7.64 12.32 -5.77
C LEU A 162 -8.57 13.48 -5.40
N ARG A 163 -9.67 13.69 -6.16
CA ARG A 163 -10.66 14.73 -5.88
C ARG A 163 -11.34 14.56 -4.52
N LEU A 164 -11.41 13.35 -3.95
CA LEU A 164 -12.00 13.12 -2.62
C LEU A 164 -11.26 13.88 -1.52
N ASN A 165 -9.97 14.19 -1.70
CA ASN A 165 -9.23 15.03 -0.77
C ASN A 165 -9.77 16.46 -0.66
N ASN A 166 -10.60 16.90 -1.61
CA ASN A 166 -11.24 18.23 -1.62
C ASN A 166 -12.63 18.24 -0.96
N LEU A 167 -13.07 17.12 -0.39
CA LEU A 167 -14.28 17.08 0.44
C LEU A 167 -14.07 17.83 1.75
N CYS A 168 -15.13 18.45 2.28
CA CYS A 168 -15.11 18.97 3.64
C CYS A 168 -14.87 17.85 4.65
N LYS A 169 -14.37 18.19 5.83
CA LYS A 169 -13.93 17.20 6.84
C LYS A 169 -15.07 16.26 7.26
N GLU A 170 -16.28 16.77 7.38
CA GLU A 170 -17.47 16.00 7.74
C GLU A 170 -17.79 14.95 6.68
N ALA A 171 -17.75 15.30 5.39
CA ALA A 171 -17.99 14.38 4.29
C ALA A 171 -16.87 13.32 4.20
N GLN A 172 -15.62 13.68 4.46
CA GLN A 172 -14.53 12.72 4.54
C GLN A 172 -14.77 11.68 5.65
N ASN A 173 -15.15 12.12 6.85
CA ASN A 173 -15.41 11.23 7.98
C ASN A 173 -16.60 10.28 7.70
N LEU A 174 -17.65 10.76 7.03
CA LEU A 174 -18.79 9.91 6.63
C LEU A 174 -18.40 8.88 5.57
N LEU A 175 -17.50 9.22 4.65
CA LEU A 175 -16.96 8.29 3.66
C LEU A 175 -16.03 7.25 4.32
N GLU A 176 -15.20 7.66 5.28
CA GLU A 176 -14.32 6.78 6.06
C GLU A 176 -15.12 5.75 6.88
N SER A 177 -16.22 6.19 7.49
CA SER A 177 -17.12 5.31 8.24
C SER A 177 -18.08 4.50 7.38
N SER A 178 -17.95 4.56 6.04
CA SER A 178 -18.86 3.92 5.08
C SER A 178 -20.34 4.33 5.24
N SER A 179 -20.59 5.49 5.88
CA SER A 179 -21.93 6.06 6.03
C SER A 179 -22.44 6.70 4.74
N ILE A 180 -21.54 7.01 3.81
CA ILE A 180 -21.84 7.38 2.43
C ILE A 180 -20.93 6.61 1.49
N ASP A 181 -21.36 6.40 0.25
CA ASP A 181 -20.56 5.74 -0.77
C ASP A 181 -19.80 6.73 -1.67
N MET A 182 -18.96 6.18 -2.56
CA MET A 182 -18.19 6.94 -3.55
C MET A 182 -19.05 7.77 -4.51
N GLY A 183 -20.27 7.33 -4.82
CA GLY A 183 -21.22 8.05 -5.68
C GLY A 183 -21.69 9.33 -5.00
N HIS A 184 -22.11 9.21 -3.75
CA HIS A 184 -22.51 10.34 -2.91
C HIS A 184 -21.35 11.32 -2.69
N ALA A 185 -20.16 10.81 -2.38
CA ALA A 185 -18.97 11.65 -2.20
C ALA A 185 -18.64 12.48 -3.46
N ARG A 186 -18.75 11.86 -4.67
CA ARG A 186 -18.55 12.58 -5.94
C ARG A 186 -19.64 13.62 -6.20
N ALA A 187 -20.90 13.35 -5.84
CA ALA A 187 -21.97 14.34 -5.97
C ALA A 187 -21.72 15.54 -5.05
N LEU A 188 -21.27 15.32 -3.81
CA LEU A 188 -20.91 16.40 -2.88
C LEU A 188 -19.78 17.28 -3.42
N LEU A 189 -18.83 16.73 -4.16
CA LEU A 189 -17.72 17.50 -4.79
C LEU A 189 -18.19 18.50 -5.85
N THR A 190 -19.42 18.43 -6.32
CA THR A 190 -19.99 19.44 -7.23
C THR A 190 -20.45 20.70 -6.49
N LEU A 191 -20.57 20.63 -5.17
CA LEU A 191 -20.98 21.72 -4.30
C LEU A 191 -19.76 22.49 -3.75
N PRO A 192 -19.87 23.78 -3.49
CA PRO A 192 -18.87 24.52 -2.70
C PRO A 192 -18.68 23.88 -1.31
N GLU A 193 -17.53 24.07 -0.68
CA GLU A 193 -17.17 23.42 0.59
C GLU A 193 -18.20 23.67 1.71
N GLY A 194 -18.70 24.89 1.86
CA GLY A 194 -19.67 25.24 2.89
C GLY A 194 -20.97 24.42 2.87
N PRO A 195 -21.67 24.30 1.73
CA PRO A 195 -22.86 23.47 1.60
C PRO A 195 -22.61 21.97 1.75
N GLN A 196 -21.41 21.46 1.44
CA GLN A 196 -21.12 20.02 1.49
C GLN A 196 -21.48 19.40 2.84
N ALA A 197 -21.12 20.05 3.96
CA ALA A 197 -21.39 19.56 5.31
C ALA A 197 -22.90 19.42 5.60
N SER A 198 -23.70 20.38 5.12
CA SER A 198 -25.15 20.37 5.33
C SER A 198 -25.87 19.29 4.52
N PHE A 199 -25.37 18.94 3.33
CA PHE A 199 -25.93 17.90 2.48
C PHE A 199 -25.39 16.50 2.79
N ALA A 200 -24.20 16.37 3.37
CA ALA A 200 -23.59 15.08 3.69
C ALA A 200 -24.41 14.28 4.72
N LYS A 201 -24.93 14.92 5.76
CA LYS A 201 -25.73 14.28 6.82
C LYS A 201 -27.04 13.67 6.33
N PRO A 202 -27.93 14.38 5.62
CA PRO A 202 -29.15 13.80 5.06
C PRO A 202 -28.91 12.62 4.13
N VAL A 203 -27.83 12.67 3.33
CA VAL A 203 -27.45 11.59 2.42
C VAL A 203 -27.06 10.32 3.19
N SER A 204 -26.34 10.44 4.29
CA SER A 204 -25.97 9.30 5.13
C SER A 204 -27.21 8.59 5.73
N TYR A 205 -28.23 9.33 6.15
CA TYR A 205 -29.48 8.75 6.66
C TYR A 205 -30.25 7.96 5.59
N THR A 206 -30.30 8.45 4.36
CA THR A 206 -30.98 7.76 3.25
C THR A 206 -30.24 6.50 2.84
N HIS A 207 -28.92 6.52 2.86
CA HIS A 207 -28.09 5.37 2.53
C HIS A 207 -28.21 4.23 3.56
N LEU A 208 -28.14 4.54 4.85
CA LEU A 208 -28.33 3.57 5.93
C LEU A 208 -29.71 2.91 5.86
N ARG A 209 -30.78 3.68 5.59
CA ARG A 209 -32.14 3.16 5.47
C ARG A 209 -32.33 2.24 4.26
N ALA A 210 -31.66 2.52 3.14
CA ALA A 210 -31.69 1.64 1.96
C ALA A 210 -31.01 0.29 2.23
N HIS A 211 -29.93 0.27 3.01
CA HIS A 211 -29.23 -0.96 3.41
C HIS A 211 -30.03 -1.80 4.42
N GLU A 212 -30.80 -1.18 5.33
CA GLU A 212 -31.65 -1.90 6.27
C GLU A 212 -32.84 -2.57 5.57
N THR A 213 -33.44 -1.91 4.56
CA THR A 213 -34.58 -2.47 3.80
C THR A 213 -34.19 -3.60 2.84
N SER A 214 -32.95 -3.74 2.46
CA SER A 214 -32.47 -4.85 1.61
C SER A 214 -32.03 -6.09 2.41
N ARG A 215 -32.07 -6.05 3.74
CA ARG A 215 -31.76 -7.19 4.64
C ARG A 215 -33.00 -7.90 5.21
N ASN A 216 -34.19 -7.40 4.99
CA ASN A 216 -35.47 -8.02 5.30
C ASN A 216 -36.14 -8.51 4.01
#